data_3839b8abc177fa3ee5600f5d63b4aded
#
_entry.id   3839b8abc177fa3ee5600f5d63b4aded
#
_cell.length_a   1.000
_cell.length_b   1.000
_cell.length_c   1.000
_cell.angle_alpha   90.00
_cell.angle_beta   90.00
_cell.angle_gamma   90.00
#
_symmetry.space_group_name_H-M   'P 1'
#
loop_
_entity.id
_entity.type
_entity.pdbx_description
1 polymer ?
#
loop_
_entity_poly.entity_id
_entity_poly.type
_entity_poly.pdbx_seq_one_letter_code
_entity_poly.pdbx_strand_id
1 'polypeptide(L)'
;MTDFGKYLTDYLNQYLPVECGCSNQTIKQYSATFILLLQYMYKFEFIVPEKLFLKELTKERIISFLSWLENERKCSISTRNNRLSTIRSFFKYLQYRDVKGMSHWQSILTIKQKKLPYKEMSYLTTEGVKVLLEQPDQQTFKGRRDFILIGLLYDSGARVQEIIDLTPANLRFGDITTIRLHGKGNKIRVVPLSANQVRNLRLYMEENNLFTSSNSSHPLFPNPKGEKLTRMAVLGIIKRHVKNARKTHPELIPDTISCHSFRHSKAMHMLEAGINLVYIRDFLGIVLLLPPKYMPELAIN
;
A
#
# COMPACT_ATOMS: atom_id res chain seq x y z
N MET A 1 -10.95 -18.06 30.14
CA MET A 1 -10.89 -17.38 28.83
C MET A 1 -12.27 -17.50 28.19
N THR A 2 -12.86 -16.38 27.73
CA THR A 2 -14.17 -16.36 27.08
C THR A 2 -14.11 -17.05 25.71
N ASP A 3 -15.26 -17.41 25.14
CA ASP A 3 -15.36 -17.94 23.78
C ASP A 3 -14.82 -16.93 22.73
N PHE A 4 -15.15 -15.64 22.89
CA PHE A 4 -14.58 -14.57 22.06
C PHE A 4 -13.04 -14.56 22.11
N GLY A 5 -12.45 -14.59 23.32
CA GLY A 5 -11.00 -14.60 23.48
C GLY A 5 -10.34 -15.83 22.84
N LYS A 6 -10.96 -17.01 22.99
CA LYS A 6 -10.48 -18.25 22.37
C LYS A 6 -10.48 -18.16 20.84
N TYR A 7 -11.63 -17.82 20.25
CA TYR A 7 -11.75 -17.74 18.79
C TYR A 7 -10.94 -16.61 18.17
N LEU A 8 -10.81 -15.45 18.85
CA LEU A 8 -9.98 -14.35 18.37
C LEU A 8 -8.49 -14.73 18.37
N THR A 9 -8.03 -15.44 19.40
CA THR A 9 -6.65 -15.92 19.47
C THR A 9 -6.36 -16.92 18.34
N ASP A 10 -7.26 -17.91 18.11
CA ASP A 10 -7.12 -18.87 17.02
C ASP A 10 -7.15 -18.17 15.66
N TYR A 11 -8.06 -17.22 15.47
CA TYR A 11 -8.18 -16.44 14.24
C TYR A 11 -6.90 -15.67 13.89
N LEU A 12 -6.31 -14.95 14.87
CA LEU A 12 -5.13 -14.12 14.65
C LEU A 12 -3.84 -14.92 14.52
N ASN A 13 -3.71 -16.05 15.28
CA ASN A 13 -2.46 -16.78 15.40
C ASN A 13 -2.39 -18.06 14.55
N GLN A 14 -3.53 -18.62 14.14
CA GLN A 14 -3.60 -19.84 13.33
C GLN A 14 -4.28 -19.57 11.98
N TYR A 15 -5.54 -19.17 11.99
CA TYR A 15 -6.32 -19.05 10.78
C TYR A 15 -5.73 -18.04 9.77
N LEU A 16 -5.44 -16.82 10.22
CA LEU A 16 -4.90 -15.80 9.31
C LEU A 16 -3.49 -16.12 8.79
N PRO A 17 -2.50 -16.49 9.65
CA PRO A 17 -1.15 -16.74 9.15
C PRO A 17 -1.02 -18.09 8.45
N VAL A 18 -1.61 -19.14 8.96
CA VAL A 18 -1.38 -20.52 8.50
C VAL A 18 -2.39 -20.92 7.42
N GLU A 19 -3.69 -20.79 7.67
CA GLU A 19 -4.71 -21.22 6.72
C GLU A 19 -4.88 -20.22 5.57
N CYS A 20 -4.83 -18.90 5.87
CA CYS A 20 -5.01 -17.85 4.85
C CYS A 20 -3.71 -17.30 4.27
N GLY A 21 -2.53 -17.62 4.82
CA GLY A 21 -1.26 -17.09 4.36
C GLY A 21 -1.14 -15.57 4.47
N CYS A 22 -1.84 -14.95 5.42
CA CYS A 22 -1.86 -13.50 5.58
C CYS A 22 -0.51 -12.96 6.05
N SER A 23 -0.09 -11.82 5.48
CA SER A 23 1.14 -11.15 5.92
C SER A 23 1.02 -10.61 7.35
N ASN A 24 2.16 -10.54 8.07
CA ASN A 24 2.24 -9.94 9.41
C ASN A 24 1.63 -8.53 9.47
N GLN A 25 1.75 -7.74 8.38
CA GLN A 25 1.17 -6.42 8.32
C GLN A 25 -0.36 -6.46 8.29
N THR A 26 -0.95 -7.43 7.60
CA THR A 26 -2.41 -7.66 7.58
C THR A 26 -2.89 -8.06 8.96
N ILE A 27 -2.18 -9.00 9.62
CA ILE A 27 -2.53 -9.45 10.97
C ILE A 27 -2.47 -8.30 11.97
N LYS A 28 -1.42 -7.44 11.93
CA LYS A 28 -1.33 -6.23 12.76
C LYS A 28 -2.50 -5.27 12.54
N GLN A 29 -2.93 -5.06 11.31
CA GLN A 29 -4.09 -4.21 11.00
C GLN A 29 -5.40 -4.81 11.56
N TYR A 30 -5.55 -6.12 11.49
CA TYR A 30 -6.70 -6.83 12.04
C TYR A 30 -6.70 -6.76 13.57
N SER A 31 -5.59 -7.05 14.21
CA SER A 31 -5.41 -6.92 15.66
C SER A 31 -5.74 -5.51 16.15
N ALA A 32 -5.26 -4.47 15.46
CA ALA A 32 -5.58 -3.08 15.79
C ALA A 32 -7.08 -2.77 15.72
N THR A 33 -7.85 -3.46 14.86
CA THR A 33 -9.30 -3.31 14.83
C THR A 33 -9.96 -3.89 16.08
N PHE A 34 -9.53 -5.07 16.51
CA PHE A 34 -10.08 -5.73 17.70
C PHE A 34 -9.66 -5.01 18.99
N ILE A 35 -8.46 -4.45 19.07
CA ILE A 35 -8.04 -3.58 20.19
C ILE A 35 -8.99 -2.39 20.32
N LEU A 36 -9.34 -1.73 19.21
CA LEU A 36 -10.30 -0.61 19.22
C LEU A 36 -11.71 -1.07 19.61
N LEU A 37 -12.14 -2.24 19.15
CA LEU A 37 -13.43 -2.81 19.53
C LEU A 37 -13.48 -3.12 21.02
N LEU A 38 -12.45 -3.72 21.59
CA LEU A 38 -12.33 -3.97 23.03
C LEU A 38 -12.36 -2.67 23.84
N GLN A 39 -11.65 -1.64 23.39
CA GLN A 39 -11.67 -0.32 24.04
C GLN A 39 -13.09 0.29 24.01
N TYR A 40 -13.81 0.16 22.89
CA TYR A 40 -15.18 0.62 22.77
C TYR A 40 -16.11 -0.16 23.72
N MET A 41 -16.05 -1.47 23.73
CA MET A 41 -16.87 -2.32 24.59
C MET A 41 -16.65 -2.02 26.08
N TYR A 42 -15.39 -1.77 26.47
CA TYR A 42 -15.07 -1.39 27.84
C TYR A 42 -15.64 -0.02 28.20
N LYS A 43 -15.43 1.00 27.33
CA LYS A 43 -15.74 2.39 27.64
C LYS A 43 -17.26 2.71 27.58
N PHE A 44 -17.97 2.12 26.63
CA PHE A 44 -19.35 2.49 26.32
C PHE A 44 -20.39 1.41 26.64
N GLU A 45 -19.97 0.14 26.62
CA GLU A 45 -20.84 -0.98 26.96
C GLU A 45 -20.54 -1.54 28.36
N PHE A 46 -19.52 -1.01 29.05
CA PHE A 46 -19.07 -1.42 30.39
C PHE A 46 -18.71 -2.92 30.48
N ILE A 47 -18.29 -3.51 29.37
CA ILE A 47 -17.88 -4.91 29.30
C ILE A 47 -16.36 -4.98 29.26
N VAL A 48 -15.75 -5.51 30.33
CA VAL A 48 -14.31 -5.75 30.38
C VAL A 48 -13.90 -6.86 29.42
N PRO A 49 -12.70 -6.81 28.82
CA PRO A 49 -12.24 -7.80 27.84
C PRO A 49 -12.34 -9.26 28.32
N GLU A 50 -12.07 -9.49 29.61
CA GLU A 50 -12.09 -10.83 30.24
C GLU A 50 -13.50 -11.42 30.37
N LYS A 51 -14.53 -10.58 30.26
CA LYS A 51 -15.96 -10.97 30.33
C LYS A 51 -16.70 -10.78 29.01
N LEU A 52 -15.99 -10.44 27.94
CA LEU A 52 -16.61 -10.30 26.62
C LEU A 52 -16.82 -11.69 25.98
N PHE A 53 -18.06 -12.06 25.78
CA PHE A 53 -18.48 -13.27 25.05
C PHE A 53 -18.96 -12.92 23.64
N LEU A 54 -18.95 -13.89 22.73
CA LEU A 54 -19.39 -13.70 21.34
C LEU A 54 -20.84 -13.19 21.24
N LYS A 55 -21.72 -13.65 22.13
CA LYS A 55 -23.13 -13.21 22.20
C LYS A 55 -23.27 -11.70 22.44
N GLU A 56 -22.27 -11.08 23.08
CA GLU A 56 -22.28 -9.64 23.37
C GLU A 56 -21.98 -8.78 22.13
N LEU A 57 -21.38 -9.37 21.09
CA LEU A 57 -21.05 -8.69 19.85
C LEU A 57 -22.24 -8.67 18.90
N THR A 58 -23.31 -7.97 19.26
CA THR A 58 -24.52 -7.87 18.43
C THR A 58 -24.31 -6.94 17.23
N LYS A 59 -25.21 -7.06 16.24
CA LYS A 59 -25.21 -6.18 15.05
C LYS A 59 -25.30 -4.70 15.44
N GLU A 60 -26.13 -4.38 16.41
CA GLU A 60 -26.36 -3.03 16.91
C GLU A 60 -25.09 -2.46 17.54
N ARG A 61 -24.42 -3.23 18.41
CA ARG A 61 -23.14 -2.83 19.02
C ARG A 61 -22.04 -2.64 18.02
N ILE A 62 -21.94 -3.48 16.99
CA ILE A 62 -20.99 -3.27 15.90
C ILE A 62 -21.30 -2.00 15.11
N ILE A 63 -22.58 -1.69 14.83
CA ILE A 63 -22.97 -0.43 14.18
C ILE A 63 -22.60 0.76 15.06
N SER A 64 -22.87 0.72 16.35
CA SER A 64 -22.52 1.78 17.30
C SER A 64 -20.99 1.97 17.40
N PHE A 65 -20.21 0.89 17.43
CA PHE A 65 -18.76 0.96 17.34
C PHE A 65 -18.28 1.67 16.07
N LEU A 66 -18.86 1.33 14.92
CA LEU A 66 -18.50 1.96 13.64
C LEU A 66 -18.88 3.45 13.62
N SER A 67 -19.99 3.82 14.25
CA SER A 67 -20.41 5.23 14.41
C SER A 67 -19.46 5.99 15.34
N TRP A 68 -19.03 5.37 16.44
CA TRP A 68 -18.01 5.93 17.32
C TRP A 68 -16.68 6.20 16.61
N LEU A 69 -16.24 5.29 15.73
CA LEU A 69 -15.03 5.50 14.93
C LEU A 69 -15.13 6.77 14.06
N GLU A 70 -16.29 7.03 13.47
CA GLU A 70 -16.50 8.20 12.61
C GLU A 70 -16.67 9.49 13.43
N ASN A 71 -17.51 9.46 14.44
CA ASN A 71 -17.95 10.67 15.15
C ASN A 71 -16.92 11.16 16.18
N GLU A 72 -16.38 10.26 16.99
CA GLU A 72 -15.45 10.64 18.07
C GLU A 72 -13.99 10.49 17.65
N ARG A 73 -13.64 9.41 16.92
CA ARG A 73 -12.28 9.22 16.46
C ARG A 73 -11.97 9.88 15.11
N LYS A 74 -12.96 10.53 14.51
CA LYS A 74 -12.83 11.27 13.24
C LYS A 74 -12.22 10.42 12.11
N CYS A 75 -12.51 9.13 12.11
CA CYS A 75 -12.03 8.23 11.06
C CYS A 75 -12.76 8.50 9.73
N SER A 76 -12.03 8.43 8.63
CA SER A 76 -12.65 8.50 7.29
C SER A 76 -13.58 7.31 7.03
N ILE A 77 -14.54 7.47 6.13
CA ILE A 77 -15.44 6.38 5.67
C ILE A 77 -14.63 5.17 5.17
N SER A 78 -13.53 5.40 4.48
CA SER A 78 -12.62 4.33 4.03
C SER A 78 -12.04 3.54 5.21
N THR A 79 -11.54 4.22 6.24
CA THR A 79 -11.02 3.59 7.46
C THR A 79 -12.11 2.81 8.18
N ARG A 80 -13.30 3.39 8.35
CA ARG A 80 -14.49 2.73 8.92
C ARG A 80 -14.82 1.45 8.15
N ASN A 81 -14.87 1.51 6.82
CA ASN A 81 -15.17 0.36 5.97
C ASN A 81 -14.10 -0.74 6.05
N ASN A 82 -12.82 -0.37 6.15
CA ASN A 82 -11.73 -1.31 6.37
C ASN A 82 -11.86 -2.04 7.72
N ARG A 83 -12.27 -1.32 8.79
CA ARG A 83 -12.54 -1.94 10.10
C ARG A 83 -13.73 -2.90 10.02
N LEU A 84 -14.82 -2.50 9.34
CA LEU A 84 -15.94 -3.40 9.10
C LEU A 84 -15.52 -4.65 8.31
N SER A 85 -14.68 -4.51 7.30
CA SER A 85 -14.16 -5.66 6.53
C SER A 85 -13.39 -6.65 7.43
N THR A 86 -12.58 -6.14 8.36
CA THR A 86 -11.88 -6.96 9.35
C THR A 86 -12.87 -7.72 10.25
N ILE A 87 -13.88 -7.04 10.78
CA ILE A 87 -14.93 -7.65 11.62
C ILE A 87 -15.67 -8.72 10.82
N ARG A 88 -16.10 -8.40 9.59
CA ARG A 88 -16.78 -9.37 8.72
C ARG A 88 -15.93 -10.60 8.42
N SER A 89 -14.62 -10.44 8.26
CA SER A 89 -13.69 -11.56 8.06
C SER A 89 -13.67 -12.50 9.27
N PHE A 90 -13.65 -11.95 10.48
CA PHE A 90 -13.74 -12.74 11.72
C PHE A 90 -15.07 -13.47 11.85
N PHE A 91 -16.20 -12.81 11.59
CA PHE A 91 -17.51 -13.47 11.64
C PHE A 91 -17.71 -14.51 10.53
N LYS A 92 -17.07 -14.33 9.36
CA LYS A 92 -17.01 -15.40 8.34
C LYS A 92 -16.25 -16.63 8.85
N TYR A 93 -15.09 -16.41 9.50
CA TYR A 93 -14.35 -17.52 10.13
C TYR A 93 -15.22 -18.25 11.17
N LEU A 94 -15.97 -17.51 12.01
CA LEU A 94 -16.85 -18.09 13.02
C LEU A 94 -17.97 -18.97 12.41
N GLN A 95 -18.48 -18.65 11.22
CA GLN A 95 -19.50 -19.48 10.56
C GLN A 95 -19.04 -20.91 10.34
N TYR A 96 -17.73 -21.15 10.16
CA TYR A 96 -17.16 -22.47 9.97
C TYR A 96 -16.73 -23.15 11.29
N ARG A 97 -16.54 -22.38 12.35
CA ARG A 97 -16.03 -22.88 13.64
C ARG A 97 -17.10 -23.00 14.72
N ASP A 98 -18.17 -22.23 14.62
CA ASP A 98 -19.29 -22.22 15.58
C ASP A 98 -20.64 -22.18 14.87
N VAL A 99 -21.13 -23.36 14.54
CA VAL A 99 -22.41 -23.51 13.81
C VAL A 99 -23.62 -23.07 14.66
N LYS A 100 -23.53 -23.13 15.99
CA LYS A 100 -24.65 -22.77 16.91
C LYS A 100 -24.97 -21.26 16.80
N GLY A 101 -23.99 -20.43 16.54
CA GLY A 101 -24.17 -18.98 16.38
C GLY A 101 -24.50 -18.52 14.96
N MET A 102 -24.80 -19.39 14.00
CA MET A 102 -24.88 -19.07 12.58
C MET A 102 -25.80 -17.89 12.25
N SER A 103 -27.03 -17.84 12.79
CA SER A 103 -27.98 -16.74 12.55
C SER A 103 -27.43 -15.40 13.08
N HIS A 104 -26.78 -15.44 14.23
CA HIS A 104 -26.14 -14.27 14.83
C HIS A 104 -24.99 -13.76 13.95
N TRP A 105 -24.09 -14.64 13.49
CA TRP A 105 -22.99 -14.28 12.60
C TRP A 105 -23.49 -13.71 11.28
N GLN A 106 -24.53 -14.32 10.71
CA GLN A 106 -25.15 -13.80 9.48
C GLN A 106 -25.72 -12.41 9.67
N SER A 107 -26.37 -12.12 10.79
CA SER A 107 -26.91 -10.77 11.06
C SER A 107 -25.84 -9.68 10.99
N ILE A 108 -24.66 -9.93 11.55
CA ILE A 108 -23.51 -9.00 11.51
C ILE A 108 -22.96 -8.84 10.08
N LEU A 109 -22.92 -9.93 9.32
CA LEU A 109 -22.43 -9.90 7.93
C LEU A 109 -23.35 -9.08 7.00
N THR A 110 -24.61 -8.83 7.38
CA THR A 110 -25.53 -7.93 6.62
C THR A 110 -25.17 -6.46 6.73
N ILE A 111 -24.31 -6.05 7.69
CA ILE A 111 -23.92 -4.65 7.85
C ILE A 111 -23.22 -4.17 6.56
N LYS A 112 -23.79 -3.18 5.90
CA LYS A 112 -23.30 -2.66 4.63
C LYS A 112 -22.12 -1.69 4.83
N GLN A 113 -21.20 -1.68 3.89
CA GLN A 113 -20.21 -0.63 3.77
C GLN A 113 -20.89 0.68 3.32
N LYS A 114 -20.43 1.82 3.84
CA LYS A 114 -20.85 3.14 3.34
C LYS A 114 -20.25 3.39 1.97
N LYS A 115 -21.00 4.02 1.09
CA LYS A 115 -20.49 4.49 -0.21
C LYS A 115 -19.37 5.49 0.03
N LEU A 116 -18.27 5.33 -0.69
CA LEU A 116 -17.18 6.30 -0.69
C LEU A 116 -17.56 7.42 -1.69
N PRO A 117 -17.31 8.70 -1.34
CA PRO A 117 -17.40 9.75 -2.33
C PRO A 117 -16.36 9.46 -3.43
N TYR A 118 -16.76 9.70 -4.68
CA TYR A 118 -15.83 9.64 -5.78
C TYR A 118 -14.75 10.70 -5.57
N LYS A 119 -13.52 10.27 -5.51
CA LYS A 119 -12.37 11.18 -5.42
C LYS A 119 -11.54 10.97 -6.68
N GLU A 120 -11.45 11.98 -7.50
CA GLU A 120 -10.52 11.98 -8.61
C GLU A 120 -9.11 11.73 -8.08
N MET A 121 -8.42 10.78 -8.68
CA MET A 121 -7.02 10.52 -8.33
C MET A 121 -6.16 11.58 -9.00
N SER A 122 -5.58 12.46 -8.20
CA SER A 122 -4.61 13.44 -8.68
C SER A 122 -3.38 12.72 -9.24
N TYR A 123 -2.99 13.06 -10.46
CA TYR A 123 -1.75 12.64 -11.08
C TYR A 123 -0.98 13.87 -11.57
N LEU A 124 0.33 13.71 -11.76
CA LEU A 124 1.19 14.74 -12.29
C LEU A 124 1.19 14.64 -13.83
N THR A 125 1.09 15.75 -14.50
CA THR A 125 1.40 15.83 -15.94
C THR A 125 2.88 15.58 -16.18
N THR A 126 3.30 15.40 -17.43
CA THR A 126 4.73 15.25 -17.77
C THR A 126 5.54 16.45 -17.33
N GLU A 127 5.00 17.65 -17.49
CA GLU A 127 5.58 18.93 -17.04
C GLU A 127 5.66 18.97 -15.51
N GLY A 128 4.60 18.57 -14.81
CA GLY A 128 4.60 18.49 -13.34
C GLY A 128 5.65 17.51 -12.79
N VAL A 129 5.88 16.38 -13.48
CA VAL A 129 6.97 15.45 -13.13
C VAL A 129 8.33 16.11 -13.32
N LYS A 130 8.57 16.85 -14.42
CA LYS A 130 9.82 17.56 -14.66
C LYS A 130 10.10 18.61 -13.58
N VAL A 131 9.12 19.47 -13.32
CA VAL A 131 9.22 20.49 -12.26
C VAL A 131 9.53 19.86 -10.91
N LEU A 132 8.93 18.73 -10.59
CA LEU A 132 9.20 18.06 -9.31
C LEU A 132 10.60 17.45 -9.25
N LEU A 133 11.11 16.91 -10.36
CA LEU A 133 12.47 16.35 -10.45
C LEU A 133 13.57 17.43 -10.41
N GLU A 134 13.25 18.67 -10.71
CA GLU A 134 14.17 19.82 -10.60
C GLU A 134 14.33 20.32 -9.16
N GLN A 135 13.45 19.91 -8.22
CA GLN A 135 13.49 20.40 -6.85
C GLN A 135 14.64 19.88 -5.98
N PRO A 136 15.07 18.60 -6.11
CA PRO A 136 16.20 18.12 -5.33
C PRO A 136 17.50 18.83 -5.70
N ASP A 137 18.17 19.45 -4.72
CA ASP A 137 19.48 20.08 -4.92
C ASP A 137 20.55 19.01 -5.17
N GLN A 138 20.90 18.83 -6.43
CA GLN A 138 21.87 17.80 -6.86
C GLN A 138 23.32 18.12 -6.47
N GLN A 139 23.62 19.29 -5.91
CA GLN A 139 24.93 19.56 -5.32
C GLN A 139 25.11 18.85 -3.99
N THR A 140 24.02 18.47 -3.33
CA THR A 140 24.04 17.76 -2.04
C THR A 140 23.85 16.27 -2.22
N PHE A 141 24.50 15.48 -1.37
CA PHE A 141 24.31 14.02 -1.30
C PHE A 141 22.83 13.62 -1.12
N LYS A 142 22.12 14.32 -0.22
CA LYS A 142 20.68 14.07 0.02
C LYS A 142 19.84 14.39 -1.21
N GLY A 143 20.15 15.48 -1.89
CA GLY A 143 19.40 15.89 -3.08
C GLY A 143 19.61 14.91 -4.24
N ARG A 144 20.85 14.43 -4.48
CA ARG A 144 21.10 13.39 -5.51
C ARG A 144 20.33 12.11 -5.20
N ARG A 145 20.36 11.64 -3.95
CA ARG A 145 19.55 10.49 -3.51
C ARG A 145 18.06 10.71 -3.77
N ASP A 146 17.53 11.86 -3.35
CA ASP A 146 16.10 12.19 -3.48
C ASP A 146 15.68 12.27 -4.94
N PHE A 147 16.54 12.85 -5.81
CA PHE A 147 16.33 12.92 -7.25
C PHE A 147 16.20 11.51 -7.87
N ILE A 148 17.14 10.61 -7.58
CA ILE A 148 17.10 9.23 -8.08
C ILE A 148 15.90 8.46 -7.54
N LEU A 149 15.58 8.62 -6.25
CA LEU A 149 14.45 7.96 -5.61
C LEU A 149 13.11 8.38 -6.26
N ILE A 150 12.89 9.68 -6.46
CA ILE A 150 11.68 10.22 -7.10
C ILE A 150 11.62 9.78 -8.56
N GLY A 151 12.74 9.86 -9.28
CA GLY A 151 12.85 9.40 -10.65
C GLY A 151 12.49 7.93 -10.81
N LEU A 152 13.00 7.04 -9.93
CA LEU A 152 12.68 5.61 -9.96
C LEU A 152 11.21 5.33 -9.60
N LEU A 153 10.62 6.05 -8.64
CA LEU A 153 9.20 5.92 -8.32
C LEU A 153 8.32 6.17 -9.55
N TYR A 154 8.66 7.19 -10.32
CA TYR A 154 7.94 7.54 -11.54
C TYR A 154 8.27 6.58 -12.70
N ASP A 155 9.56 6.41 -13.02
CA ASP A 155 9.99 5.69 -14.23
C ASP A 155 9.58 4.21 -14.20
N SER A 156 9.75 3.55 -13.04
CA SER A 156 9.38 2.14 -12.87
C SER A 156 7.92 1.92 -12.46
N GLY A 157 7.18 2.96 -12.08
CA GLY A 157 5.85 2.84 -11.51
C GLY A 157 5.79 1.96 -10.26
N ALA A 158 6.90 1.85 -9.52
CA ALA A 158 7.02 0.98 -8.36
C ALA A 158 6.17 1.44 -7.18
N ARG A 159 5.78 0.49 -6.32
CA ARG A 159 5.21 0.82 -5.01
C ARG A 159 6.32 1.29 -4.08
N VAL A 160 5.97 2.17 -3.12
CA VAL A 160 6.97 2.72 -2.18
C VAL A 160 7.78 1.63 -1.47
N GLN A 161 7.16 0.52 -1.07
CA GLN A 161 7.86 -0.57 -0.41
C GLN A 161 8.84 -1.28 -1.34
N GLU A 162 8.49 -1.42 -2.61
CA GLU A 162 9.35 -2.02 -3.63
C GLU A 162 10.63 -1.19 -3.81
N ILE A 163 10.53 0.15 -3.78
CA ILE A 163 11.70 1.05 -3.84
C ILE A 163 12.54 0.98 -2.56
N ILE A 164 11.91 0.94 -1.38
CA ILE A 164 12.60 0.82 -0.08
C ILE A 164 13.41 -0.48 0.00
N ASP A 165 12.86 -1.56 -0.56
CA ASP A 165 13.47 -2.89 -0.50
C ASP A 165 14.54 -3.14 -1.58
N LEU A 166 14.75 -2.18 -2.49
CA LEU A 166 15.77 -2.29 -3.53
C LEU A 166 17.17 -2.38 -2.97
N THR A 167 17.93 -3.24 -3.61
CA THR A 167 19.38 -3.39 -3.45
C THR A 167 20.06 -3.35 -4.82
N PRO A 168 21.37 -3.15 -4.91
CA PRO A 168 22.12 -3.24 -6.17
C PRO A 168 21.87 -4.54 -6.93
N ALA A 169 21.69 -5.67 -6.24
CA ALA A 169 21.40 -6.98 -6.84
C ALA A 169 20.06 -7.04 -7.60
N ASN A 170 19.19 -6.07 -7.41
CA ASN A 170 17.92 -5.97 -8.14
C ASN A 170 18.06 -5.27 -9.51
N LEU A 171 19.22 -4.71 -9.81
CA LEU A 171 19.51 -4.00 -11.04
C LEU A 171 20.31 -4.90 -11.99
N ARG A 172 19.90 -4.96 -13.24
CA ARG A 172 20.64 -5.65 -14.31
C ARG A 172 20.98 -4.64 -15.39
N PHE A 173 22.25 -4.30 -15.46
CA PHE A 173 22.80 -3.42 -16.49
C PHE A 173 23.11 -4.22 -17.76
N GLY A 174 22.76 -3.70 -18.93
CA GLY A 174 22.96 -4.29 -20.25
C GLY A 174 22.47 -3.31 -21.31
N ASP A 175 22.21 -3.78 -22.54
CA ASP A 175 21.64 -2.98 -23.63
C ASP A 175 20.33 -2.31 -23.19
N ILE A 176 19.49 -3.08 -22.50
CA ILE A 176 18.33 -2.57 -21.78
C ILE A 176 18.57 -2.81 -20.29
N THR A 177 18.76 -1.72 -19.55
CA THR A 177 18.86 -1.81 -18.08
C THR A 177 17.49 -2.06 -17.49
N THR A 178 17.40 -3.05 -16.61
CA THR A 178 16.15 -3.45 -15.96
C THR A 178 16.28 -3.47 -14.45
N ILE A 179 15.12 -3.28 -13.80
CA ILE A 179 14.97 -3.38 -12.35
C ILE A 179 13.99 -4.50 -12.00
N ARG A 180 14.39 -5.37 -11.08
CA ARG A 180 13.56 -6.45 -10.56
C ARG A 180 12.84 -5.99 -9.29
N LEU A 181 11.52 -5.93 -9.34
CA LEU A 181 10.66 -5.45 -8.26
C LEU A 181 9.90 -6.62 -7.63
N HIS A 182 9.94 -6.71 -6.30
CA HIS A 182 9.24 -7.71 -5.51
C HIS A 182 7.92 -7.13 -5.00
N GLY A 183 6.81 -7.53 -5.61
CA GLY A 183 5.47 -7.03 -5.31
C GLY A 183 4.73 -7.84 -4.24
N LYS A 184 3.49 -7.42 -3.98
CA LYS A 184 2.59 -8.11 -3.04
C LYS A 184 2.35 -9.56 -3.47
N GLY A 185 2.40 -10.49 -2.50
CA GLY A 185 2.21 -11.93 -2.74
C GLY A 185 3.44 -12.59 -3.39
N ASN A 186 4.64 -12.07 -3.12
CA ASN A 186 5.92 -12.56 -3.65
C ASN A 186 5.99 -12.60 -5.19
N LYS A 187 5.17 -11.78 -5.87
CA LYS A 187 5.21 -11.66 -7.33
C LYS A 187 6.37 -10.78 -7.74
N ILE A 188 7.19 -11.29 -8.66
CA ILE A 188 8.34 -10.57 -9.22
C ILE A 188 7.93 -10.03 -10.59
N ARG A 189 8.29 -8.77 -10.85
CA ARG A 189 8.26 -8.22 -12.20
C ARG A 189 9.58 -7.53 -12.53
N VAL A 190 9.91 -7.54 -13.80
CA VAL A 190 11.09 -6.88 -14.34
C VAL A 190 10.62 -5.69 -15.17
N VAL A 191 11.16 -4.53 -14.89
CA VAL A 191 10.76 -3.26 -15.51
C VAL A 191 11.97 -2.62 -16.17
N PRO A 192 11.91 -2.24 -17.45
CA PRO A 192 12.97 -1.48 -18.11
C PRO A 192 13.00 -0.04 -17.56
N LEU A 193 14.19 0.53 -17.46
CA LEU A 193 14.40 1.91 -17.06
C LEU A 193 14.74 2.76 -18.28
N SER A 194 14.34 4.03 -18.26
CA SER A 194 14.72 5.00 -19.30
C SER A 194 16.23 5.29 -19.29
N ALA A 195 16.80 5.62 -20.43
CA ALA A 195 18.22 5.90 -20.57
C ALA A 195 18.71 7.01 -19.62
N ASN A 196 17.89 8.07 -19.44
CA ASN A 196 18.20 9.14 -18.50
C ASN A 196 18.25 8.66 -17.06
N GLN A 197 17.29 7.84 -16.64
CA GLN A 197 17.26 7.27 -15.30
C GLN A 197 18.45 6.34 -15.05
N VAL A 198 18.82 5.53 -16.03
CA VAL A 198 19.98 4.63 -15.97
C VAL A 198 21.28 5.41 -15.78
N ARG A 199 21.50 6.46 -16.56
CA ARG A 199 22.69 7.30 -16.44
C ARG A 199 22.84 7.88 -15.04
N ASN A 200 21.76 8.50 -14.53
CA ASN A 200 21.76 9.13 -13.22
C ASN A 200 21.91 8.10 -12.09
N LEU A 201 21.28 6.93 -12.24
CA LEU A 201 21.38 5.83 -11.28
C LEU A 201 22.81 5.26 -11.21
N ARG A 202 23.51 5.12 -12.35
CA ARG A 202 24.91 4.70 -12.39
C ARG A 202 25.81 5.67 -11.61
N LEU A 203 25.72 6.95 -11.88
CA LEU A 203 26.48 7.99 -11.15
C LEU A 203 26.23 7.92 -9.64
N TYR A 204 24.98 7.80 -9.24
CA TYR A 204 24.62 7.65 -7.83
C TYR A 204 25.21 6.38 -7.21
N MET A 205 25.20 5.26 -7.94
CA MET A 205 25.76 3.99 -7.45
C MET A 205 27.28 4.03 -7.37
N GLU A 206 27.96 4.70 -8.30
CA GLU A 206 29.41 4.91 -8.28
C GLU A 206 29.82 5.75 -7.07
N GLU A 207 29.16 6.89 -6.85
CA GLU A 207 29.39 7.77 -5.69
C GLU A 207 29.22 7.06 -4.34
N ASN A 208 28.35 6.07 -4.29
CA ASN A 208 28.03 5.34 -3.06
C ASN A 208 28.73 3.96 -2.98
N ASN A 209 29.66 3.64 -3.88
CA ASN A 209 30.37 2.38 -3.96
C ASN A 209 29.44 1.15 -4.00
N LEU A 210 28.28 1.27 -4.67
CA LEU A 210 27.24 0.24 -4.69
C LEU A 210 27.46 -0.82 -5.78
N PHE A 211 28.50 -0.71 -6.59
CA PHE A 211 28.89 -1.72 -7.59
C PHE A 211 29.78 -2.84 -7.02
N THR A 212 30.26 -2.70 -5.80
CA THR A 212 31.09 -3.73 -5.16
C THR A 212 30.25 -4.94 -4.75
N SER A 213 30.78 -6.13 -4.88
CA SER A 213 30.10 -7.38 -4.51
C SER A 213 29.69 -7.42 -3.02
N SER A 214 30.50 -6.81 -2.14
CA SER A 214 30.21 -6.68 -0.72
C SER A 214 28.93 -5.87 -0.43
N ASN A 215 28.57 -4.95 -1.33
CA ASN A 215 27.41 -4.07 -1.17
C ASN A 215 26.16 -4.53 -1.94
N SER A 216 26.18 -5.72 -2.54
CA SER A 216 25.09 -6.24 -3.37
C SER A 216 23.74 -6.33 -2.63
N SER A 217 23.74 -6.56 -1.33
CA SER A 217 22.57 -6.64 -0.45
C SER A 217 22.30 -5.35 0.35
N HIS A 218 23.17 -4.33 0.22
CA HIS A 218 22.98 -3.05 0.89
C HIS A 218 21.73 -2.32 0.34
N PRO A 219 20.96 -1.59 1.15
CA PRO A 219 19.85 -0.80 0.63
C PRO A 219 20.32 0.18 -0.45
N LEU A 220 19.61 0.26 -1.58
CA LEU A 220 19.93 1.22 -2.64
C LEU A 220 19.77 2.67 -2.14
N PHE A 221 18.82 2.90 -1.23
CA PHE A 221 18.55 4.20 -0.60
C PHE A 221 18.64 4.08 0.92
N PRO A 222 19.86 4.14 1.49
CA PRO A 222 20.02 4.02 2.94
C PRO A 222 19.58 5.30 3.67
N ASN A 223 19.22 5.14 4.93
CA ASN A 223 19.12 6.23 5.89
C ASN A 223 20.54 6.60 6.39
N PRO A 224 20.72 7.65 7.23
CA PRO A 224 22.04 8.02 7.75
C PRO A 224 22.75 6.93 8.58
N LYS A 225 22.02 5.90 9.03
CA LYS A 225 22.58 4.76 9.76
C LYS A 225 22.95 3.57 8.84
N GLY A 226 22.77 3.71 7.52
CA GLY A 226 23.00 2.63 6.55
C GLY A 226 21.85 1.64 6.42
N GLU A 227 20.70 1.88 7.09
CA GLU A 227 19.53 1.01 7.05
C GLU A 227 18.51 1.44 5.97
N LYS A 228 17.53 0.58 5.69
CA LYS A 228 16.43 0.92 4.76
C LYS A 228 15.65 2.14 5.23
N LEU A 229 15.24 2.97 4.29
CA LEU A 229 14.28 4.04 4.55
C LEU A 229 12.94 3.47 5.05
N THR A 230 12.21 4.24 5.84
CA THR A 230 10.81 3.93 6.17
C THR A 230 9.86 4.55 5.15
N ARG A 231 8.64 4.02 5.04
CA ARG A 231 7.59 4.62 4.20
C ARG A 231 7.32 6.09 4.57
N MET A 232 7.37 6.39 5.86
CA MET A 232 7.18 7.78 6.35
C MET A 232 8.33 8.69 5.94
N ALA A 233 9.57 8.18 5.95
CA ALA A 233 10.72 8.93 5.47
C ALA A 233 10.60 9.26 3.98
N VAL A 234 10.25 8.27 3.13
CA VAL A 234 10.02 8.50 1.69
C VAL A 234 8.87 9.48 1.46
N LEU A 235 7.76 9.34 2.18
CA LEU A 235 6.65 10.30 2.10
C LEU A 235 7.08 11.72 2.51
N GLY A 236 7.93 11.84 3.54
CA GLY A 236 8.50 13.11 3.99
C GLY A 236 9.38 13.76 2.91
N ILE A 237 10.19 12.95 2.22
CA ILE A 237 11.01 13.41 1.06
C ILE A 237 10.09 13.99 -0.02
N ILE A 238 9.10 13.22 -0.45
CA ILE A 238 8.16 13.65 -1.49
C ILE A 238 7.43 14.93 -1.09
N LYS A 239 6.85 14.98 0.12
CA LYS A 239 6.11 16.16 0.60
C LYS A 239 6.96 17.42 0.61
N ARG A 240 8.24 17.31 0.97
CA ARG A 240 9.16 18.45 0.96
C ARG A 240 9.36 19.00 -0.45
N HIS A 241 9.65 18.14 -1.44
CA HIS A 241 9.86 18.56 -2.81
C HIS A 241 8.56 19.02 -3.47
N VAL A 242 7.43 18.39 -3.21
CA VAL A 242 6.10 18.86 -3.64
C VAL A 242 5.80 20.25 -3.09
N LYS A 243 6.07 20.50 -1.80
CA LYS A 243 5.87 21.82 -1.19
C LYS A 243 6.73 22.89 -1.87
N ASN A 244 7.98 22.57 -2.25
CA ASN A 244 8.86 23.51 -2.95
C ASN A 244 8.37 23.75 -4.39
N ALA A 245 8.08 22.72 -5.15
CA ALA A 245 7.56 22.81 -6.51
C ALA A 245 6.28 23.67 -6.59
N ARG A 246 5.38 23.52 -5.62
CA ARG A 246 4.14 24.31 -5.55
C ARG A 246 4.34 25.79 -5.27
N LYS A 247 5.48 26.21 -4.72
CA LYS A 247 5.76 27.64 -4.52
C LYS A 247 5.96 28.36 -5.85
N THR A 248 6.50 27.65 -6.83
CA THR A 248 6.83 28.22 -8.15
C THR A 248 5.81 27.83 -9.22
N HIS A 249 5.24 26.63 -9.14
CA HIS A 249 4.32 26.06 -10.13
C HIS A 249 3.09 25.40 -9.47
N PRO A 250 2.24 26.17 -8.77
CA PRO A 250 1.07 25.62 -8.10
C PRO A 250 0.07 24.97 -9.07
N GLU A 251 0.02 25.44 -10.33
CA GLU A 251 -0.88 24.95 -11.39
C GLU A 251 -0.48 23.55 -11.91
N LEU A 252 0.82 23.21 -11.85
CA LEU A 252 1.34 21.92 -12.34
C LEU A 252 1.38 20.83 -11.26
N ILE A 253 1.32 21.23 -9.99
CA ILE A 253 1.50 20.33 -8.86
C ILE A 253 0.20 20.23 -8.03
N PRO A 254 -0.56 19.16 -8.13
CA PRO A 254 -1.78 18.96 -7.34
C PRO A 254 -1.54 19.05 -5.83
N ASP A 255 -2.59 19.42 -5.07
CA ASP A 255 -2.54 19.55 -3.61
C ASP A 255 -2.11 18.29 -2.87
N THR A 256 -2.49 17.14 -3.42
CA THR A 256 -2.29 15.84 -2.77
C THR A 256 -1.47 14.91 -3.64
N ILE A 257 -0.15 15.02 -3.54
CA ILE A 257 0.77 14.06 -4.17
C ILE A 257 1.30 13.08 -3.12
N SER A 258 1.23 11.81 -3.45
CA SER A 258 1.72 10.68 -2.64
C SER A 258 2.61 9.77 -3.48
N CYS A 259 3.22 8.77 -2.85
CA CYS A 259 3.98 7.75 -3.60
C CYS A 259 3.12 7.04 -4.67
N HIS A 260 1.82 6.89 -4.44
CA HIS A 260 0.91 6.27 -5.41
C HIS A 260 0.61 7.19 -6.60
N SER A 261 0.69 8.50 -6.42
CA SER A 261 0.47 9.46 -7.51
C SER A 261 1.48 9.29 -8.63
N PHE A 262 2.76 9.00 -8.34
CA PHE A 262 3.79 8.72 -9.35
C PHE A 262 3.44 7.52 -10.22
N ARG A 263 3.01 6.44 -9.58
CA ARG A 263 2.60 5.22 -10.27
C ARG A 263 1.35 5.45 -11.12
N HIS A 264 0.41 6.25 -10.62
CA HIS A 264 -0.78 6.63 -11.38
C HIS A 264 -0.42 7.53 -12.55
N SER A 265 0.46 8.53 -12.36
CA SER A 265 0.98 9.37 -13.44
C SER A 265 1.66 8.54 -14.54
N LYS A 266 2.52 7.59 -14.16
CA LYS A 266 3.16 6.69 -15.14
C LYS A 266 2.12 5.88 -15.92
N ALA A 267 1.09 5.35 -15.27
CA ALA A 267 0.01 4.63 -15.92
C ALA A 267 -0.74 5.51 -16.92
N MET A 268 -1.08 6.74 -16.54
CA MET A 268 -1.77 7.70 -17.41
C MET A 268 -0.91 8.09 -18.60
N HIS A 269 0.36 8.41 -18.40
CA HIS A 269 1.27 8.78 -19.49
C HIS A 269 1.52 7.61 -20.45
N MET A 270 1.58 6.37 -19.97
CA MET A 270 1.64 5.20 -20.84
C MET A 270 0.34 5.04 -21.67
N LEU A 271 -0.82 5.30 -21.07
CA LEU A 271 -2.10 5.27 -21.76
C LEU A 271 -2.21 6.37 -22.81
N GLU A 272 -1.81 7.59 -22.47
CA GLU A 272 -1.77 8.76 -23.39
C GLU A 272 -0.81 8.53 -24.56
N ALA A 273 0.29 7.78 -24.31
CA ALA A 273 1.21 7.33 -25.35
C ALA A 273 0.67 6.16 -26.20
N GLY A 274 -0.59 5.74 -26.03
CA GLY A 274 -1.22 4.68 -26.80
C GLY A 274 -0.82 3.26 -26.41
N ILE A 275 -0.16 3.06 -25.26
CA ILE A 275 0.25 1.73 -24.81
C ILE A 275 -0.97 0.94 -24.35
N ASN A 276 -1.08 -0.30 -24.82
CA ASN A 276 -2.19 -1.19 -24.50
C ASN A 276 -2.29 -1.44 -22.98
N LEU A 277 -3.52 -1.44 -22.46
CA LEU A 277 -3.83 -1.64 -21.04
C LEU A 277 -3.24 -2.94 -20.46
N VAL A 278 -3.12 -4.00 -21.25
CA VAL A 278 -2.51 -5.27 -20.82
C VAL A 278 -1.03 -5.07 -20.49
N TYR A 279 -0.29 -4.34 -21.33
CA TYR A 279 1.11 -4.03 -21.06
C TYR A 279 1.28 -3.10 -19.85
N ILE A 280 0.40 -2.09 -19.71
CA ILE A 280 0.39 -1.20 -18.54
C ILE A 280 0.14 -2.01 -17.27
N ARG A 281 -0.84 -2.93 -17.29
CA ARG A 281 -1.13 -3.86 -16.18
C ARG A 281 0.11 -4.66 -15.78
N ASP A 282 0.77 -5.26 -16.76
CA ASP A 282 1.93 -6.14 -16.51
C ASP A 282 3.15 -5.35 -16.04
N PHE A 283 3.42 -4.20 -16.66
CA PHE A 283 4.44 -3.25 -16.23
C PHE A 283 4.26 -2.83 -14.77
N LEU A 284 3.03 -2.51 -14.39
CA LEU A 284 2.72 -2.13 -13.02
C LEU A 284 2.57 -3.32 -12.07
N GLY A 285 2.41 -4.55 -12.56
CA GLY A 285 2.11 -5.72 -11.73
C GLY A 285 0.76 -5.58 -11.02
N ILE A 286 -0.27 -5.17 -11.75
CA ILE A 286 -1.65 -5.10 -11.28
C ILE A 286 -2.31 -6.44 -11.59
N VAL A 287 -2.82 -7.12 -10.56
CA VAL A 287 -3.69 -8.28 -10.77
C VAL A 287 -5.10 -7.76 -10.93
N LEU A 288 -5.56 -7.67 -12.17
CA LEU A 288 -6.99 -7.47 -12.42
C LEU A 288 -7.69 -8.81 -12.13
N LEU A 289 -8.46 -8.85 -11.07
CA LEU A 289 -9.56 -9.79 -10.95
C LEU A 289 -10.66 -9.27 -11.89
N LEU A 290 -10.50 -9.47 -13.18
CA LEU A 290 -11.62 -9.33 -14.12
C LEU A 290 -12.58 -10.48 -13.80
N PRO A 291 -13.86 -10.20 -13.52
CA PRO A 291 -14.84 -11.26 -13.51
C PRO A 291 -14.85 -11.93 -14.91
N PRO A 292 -15.08 -13.25 -15.00
CA PRO A 292 -14.98 -14.02 -16.25
C PRO A 292 -15.81 -13.48 -17.42
N LYS A 293 -16.76 -12.60 -17.17
CA LYS A 293 -17.65 -11.98 -18.18
C LYS A 293 -17.00 -10.96 -19.12
N TYR A 294 -15.74 -10.56 -18.89
CA TYR A 294 -15.05 -9.55 -19.69
C TYR A 294 -13.73 -10.05 -20.29
N MET A 295 -13.58 -11.37 -20.46
CA MET A 295 -12.57 -11.88 -21.40
C MET A 295 -13.13 -11.73 -22.82
N PRO A 296 -12.57 -10.86 -23.67
CA PRO A 296 -12.82 -10.98 -25.11
C PRO A 296 -12.27 -12.34 -25.52
N GLU A 297 -13.08 -13.15 -26.20
CA GLU A 297 -12.62 -14.31 -26.93
C GLU A 297 -11.49 -13.83 -27.85
N LEU A 298 -10.24 -14.17 -27.50
CA LEU A 298 -9.14 -14.05 -28.43
C LEU A 298 -9.40 -15.03 -29.54
N ALA A 299 -10.01 -14.54 -30.62
CA ALA A 299 -10.05 -15.27 -31.87
C ALA A 299 -8.60 -15.61 -32.25
N ILE A 300 -8.28 -16.88 -32.15
CA ILE A 300 -7.09 -17.48 -32.75
C ILE A 300 -7.41 -17.51 -34.28
N ASN A 301 -6.75 -16.63 -35.01
CA ASN A 301 -6.50 -16.80 -36.44
C ASN A 301 -5.00 -16.68 -36.67
#